data_18a3143011ad25f282c856c21791162b
#
_entry.id   18a3143011ad25f282c856c21791162b
#
_cell.length_a   1.000
_cell.length_b   1.000
_cell.length_c   1.000
_cell.angle_alpha   90.00
_cell.angle_beta   90.00
_cell.angle_gamma   90.00
#
_symmetry.space_group_name_H-M   'P 1'
#
loop_
_entity.id
_entity.type
_entity.pdbx_description
1 polymer ?
#
loop_
_entity_poly.entity_id
_entity_poly.type
_entity_poly.pdbx_seq_one_letter_code
_entity_poly.pdbx_strand_id
1 'polypeptide(L)'
;MNPSKIDIDRNISKLRVHSSEFLNLDKANLINMLDQTIDNIKTISYYWATLASEKKGILNKSKEGEEWIGGPFACIYAIQYFKDSLMNEDGLDKSKYDDSKKSYKAFPTKNIEKLLFPFLEGEVRFGKNLNFDQINEYRGFANRFKNNKPRITLVLGAGNVTSIPVLDALFHMIAYKSVIYLKLNPVNDYLLPIFTQVFEPFISRGFMIVTEGNMEASKYLT
;
A
#
# COMPACT_ATOMS: atom_id res chain seq x y z
N MET A 1 13.31 -5.90 -18.11
CA MET A 1 14.04 -4.96 -19.03
C MET A 1 13.64 -3.54 -18.62
N ASN A 2 14.61 -2.68 -18.33
CA ASN A 2 14.33 -1.31 -17.90
C ASN A 2 13.49 -0.57 -18.96
N PRO A 3 12.45 0.16 -18.56
CA PRO A 3 11.58 0.85 -19.50
C PRO A 3 12.33 2.01 -20.19
N SER A 4 12.15 2.14 -21.50
CA SER A 4 12.58 3.34 -22.25
C SER A 4 11.68 4.55 -21.93
N LYS A 5 12.10 5.75 -22.28
CA LYS A 5 11.26 6.96 -22.16
C LYS A 5 9.92 6.81 -22.87
N ILE A 6 9.93 6.21 -24.08
CA ILE A 6 8.72 5.93 -24.85
C ILE A 6 7.79 4.96 -24.11
N ASP A 7 8.35 3.94 -23.45
CA ASP A 7 7.55 2.99 -22.66
C ASP A 7 6.94 3.68 -21.43
N ILE A 8 7.71 4.57 -20.77
CA ILE A 8 7.22 5.35 -19.64
C ILE A 8 6.04 6.23 -20.07
N ASP A 9 6.17 6.99 -21.16
CA ASP A 9 5.11 7.85 -21.66
C ASP A 9 3.85 7.08 -22.07
N ARG A 10 4.05 5.93 -22.73
CA ARG A 10 2.95 5.00 -23.07
C ARG A 10 2.25 4.49 -21.81
N ASN A 11 2.99 4.12 -20.78
CA ASN A 11 2.46 3.64 -19.53
C ASN A 11 1.67 4.72 -18.76
N ILE A 12 2.20 5.94 -18.71
CA ILE A 12 1.50 7.08 -18.12
C ILE A 12 0.20 7.37 -18.88
N SER A 13 0.24 7.29 -20.21
CA SER A 13 -0.95 7.51 -21.05
C SER A 13 -2.01 6.44 -20.80
N LYS A 14 -1.64 5.17 -20.63
CA LYS A 14 -2.56 4.10 -20.24
C LYS A 14 -3.21 4.37 -18.88
N LEU A 15 -2.43 4.73 -17.87
CA LEU A 15 -2.96 5.06 -16.55
C LEU A 15 -3.93 6.23 -16.61
N ARG A 16 -3.62 7.25 -17.41
CA ARG A 16 -4.48 8.43 -17.56
C ARG A 16 -5.87 8.07 -18.08
N VAL A 17 -5.96 7.17 -19.04
CA VAL A 17 -7.24 6.68 -19.57
C VAL A 17 -8.12 6.06 -18.49
N HIS A 18 -7.53 5.27 -17.60
CA HIS A 18 -8.27 4.54 -16.55
C HIS A 18 -8.42 5.31 -15.22
N SER A 19 -7.80 6.47 -15.09
CA SER A 19 -7.81 7.22 -13.82
C SER A 19 -9.20 7.70 -13.39
N SER A 20 -10.05 8.07 -14.36
CA SER A 20 -11.44 8.46 -14.07
C SER A 20 -12.32 7.27 -13.69
N GLU A 21 -12.10 6.11 -14.31
CA GLU A 21 -12.78 4.87 -13.94
C GLU A 21 -12.43 4.48 -12.50
N PHE A 22 -11.14 4.51 -12.15
CA PHE A 22 -10.70 4.18 -10.79
C PHE A 22 -11.25 5.16 -9.75
N LEU A 23 -11.27 6.46 -10.07
CA LEU A 23 -11.85 7.46 -9.16
C LEU A 23 -13.30 7.14 -8.80
N ASN A 24 -14.08 6.69 -9.78
CA ASN A 24 -15.50 6.37 -9.63
C ASN A 24 -15.77 4.92 -9.22
N LEU A 25 -14.70 4.12 -9.02
CA LEU A 25 -14.84 2.74 -8.60
C LEU A 25 -15.55 2.68 -7.24
N ASP A 26 -16.62 1.91 -7.16
CA ASP A 26 -17.37 1.73 -5.93
C ASP A 26 -16.56 0.96 -4.87
N LYS A 27 -16.98 1.11 -3.62
CA LYS A 27 -16.32 0.52 -2.47
C LYS A 27 -16.31 -1.01 -2.50
N ALA A 28 -17.40 -1.62 -2.94
CA ALA A 28 -17.53 -3.08 -2.97
C ALA A 28 -16.55 -3.70 -3.97
N ASN A 29 -16.43 -3.13 -5.16
CA ASN A 29 -15.45 -3.55 -6.16
C ASN A 29 -14.01 -3.37 -5.67
N LEU A 30 -13.70 -2.24 -5.00
CA LEU A 30 -12.38 -2.01 -4.44
C LEU A 30 -12.04 -3.06 -3.34
N ILE A 31 -12.99 -3.36 -2.45
CA ILE A 31 -12.81 -4.39 -1.42
C ILE A 31 -12.59 -5.76 -2.06
N ASN A 32 -13.36 -6.12 -3.09
CA ASN A 32 -13.16 -7.39 -3.81
C ASN A 32 -11.76 -7.49 -4.44
N MET A 33 -11.27 -6.41 -5.04
CA MET A 33 -9.90 -6.39 -5.59
C MET A 33 -8.85 -6.55 -4.49
N LEU A 34 -9.06 -5.96 -3.31
CA LEU A 34 -8.18 -6.15 -2.16
C LEU A 34 -8.21 -7.59 -1.63
N ASP A 35 -9.38 -8.25 -1.63
CA ASP A 35 -9.50 -9.66 -1.27
C ASP A 35 -8.72 -10.57 -2.24
N GLN A 36 -8.88 -10.35 -3.53
CA GLN A 36 -8.10 -11.05 -4.55
C GLN A 36 -6.59 -10.81 -4.38
N THR A 37 -6.19 -9.58 -4.03
CA THR A 37 -4.79 -9.27 -3.75
C THR A 37 -4.26 -10.05 -2.54
N ILE A 38 -5.05 -10.18 -1.46
CA ILE A 38 -4.69 -11.03 -0.31
C ILE A 38 -4.50 -12.48 -0.75
N ASP A 39 -5.40 -13.02 -1.55
CA ASP A 39 -5.33 -14.42 -1.99
C ASP A 39 -4.13 -14.65 -2.94
N ASN A 40 -3.83 -13.69 -3.80
CA ASN A 40 -2.60 -13.72 -4.61
C ASN A 40 -1.34 -13.71 -3.73
N ILE A 41 -1.29 -12.85 -2.69
CA ILE A 41 -0.17 -12.83 -1.75
C ILE A 41 -0.03 -14.18 -1.05
N LYS A 42 -1.11 -14.76 -0.51
CA LYS A 42 -1.07 -16.08 0.13
C LYS A 42 -0.48 -17.15 -0.79
N THR A 43 -0.92 -17.15 -2.04
CA THR A 43 -0.47 -18.12 -3.05
C THR A 43 1.03 -18.03 -3.31
N ILE A 44 1.59 -16.81 -3.35
CA ILE A 44 3.01 -16.60 -3.73
C ILE A 44 3.92 -16.34 -2.51
N SER A 45 3.38 -16.31 -1.30
CA SER A 45 4.09 -15.87 -0.08
C SER A 45 5.38 -16.65 0.19
N TYR A 46 5.35 -17.97 0.04
CA TYR A 46 6.54 -18.81 0.24
C TYR A 46 7.65 -18.44 -0.75
N TYR A 47 7.30 -18.37 -2.03
CA TYR A 47 8.25 -17.99 -3.08
C TYR A 47 8.80 -16.58 -2.86
N TRP A 48 7.93 -15.63 -2.48
CA TRP A 48 8.35 -14.26 -2.17
C TRP A 48 9.38 -14.23 -1.04
N ALA A 49 9.07 -14.81 0.13
CA ALA A 49 9.95 -14.77 1.29
C ALA A 49 11.29 -15.48 1.01
N THR A 50 11.25 -16.65 0.36
CA THR A 50 12.46 -17.41 0.00
C THR A 50 13.34 -16.64 -0.99
N LEU A 51 12.76 -16.10 -2.06
CA LEU A 51 13.52 -15.33 -3.05
C LEU A 51 14.12 -14.06 -2.43
N ALA A 52 13.38 -13.36 -1.58
CA ALA A 52 13.88 -12.19 -0.87
C ALA A 52 15.06 -12.55 0.04
N SER A 53 14.96 -13.65 0.77
CA SER A 53 16.06 -14.15 1.62
C SER A 53 17.31 -14.49 0.80
N GLU A 54 17.15 -15.19 -0.31
CA GLU A 54 18.25 -15.53 -1.23
C GLU A 54 18.93 -14.27 -1.78
N LYS A 55 18.15 -13.30 -2.25
CA LYS A 55 18.68 -12.04 -2.82
C LYS A 55 19.39 -11.17 -1.80
N LYS A 56 19.02 -11.26 -0.53
CA LYS A 56 19.71 -10.59 0.58
C LYS A 56 20.89 -11.39 1.15
N GLY A 57 21.18 -12.58 0.63
CA GLY A 57 22.24 -13.44 1.12
C GLY A 57 21.96 -14.04 2.50
N ILE A 58 20.69 -14.19 2.88
CA ILE A 58 20.28 -14.80 4.14
C ILE A 58 20.37 -16.32 4.00
N LEU A 59 21.48 -16.91 4.47
CA LEU A 59 21.73 -18.34 4.38
C LEU A 59 21.11 -19.13 5.55
N ASN A 60 20.78 -18.45 6.64
CA ASN A 60 20.24 -19.06 7.85
C ASN A 60 18.71 -19.02 7.85
N LYS A 61 18.07 -20.20 7.78
CA LYS A 61 16.59 -20.34 7.80
C LYS A 61 15.92 -19.65 8.99
N SER A 62 16.60 -19.53 10.15
CA SER A 62 16.04 -18.84 11.29
C SER A 62 15.84 -17.32 11.06
N LYS A 63 16.57 -16.72 10.10
CA LYS A 63 16.45 -15.33 9.72
C LYS A 63 15.46 -15.09 8.57
N GLU A 64 15.02 -16.14 7.90
CA GLU A 64 14.01 -16.07 6.82
C GLU A 64 12.68 -15.49 7.36
N GLY A 65 12.41 -15.66 8.66
CA GLY A 65 11.26 -15.07 9.34
C GLY A 65 11.14 -13.56 9.19
N GLU A 66 12.25 -12.84 9.04
CA GLU A 66 12.25 -11.39 8.77
C GLU A 66 11.60 -11.06 7.42
N GLU A 67 11.87 -11.88 6.39
CA GLU A 67 11.28 -11.69 5.06
C GLU A 67 9.79 -12.07 5.01
N TRP A 68 9.37 -13.02 5.84
CA TRP A 68 7.96 -13.32 6.02
C TRP A 68 7.21 -12.16 6.69
N ILE A 69 7.76 -11.61 7.77
CA ILE A 69 7.14 -10.50 8.52
C ILE A 69 7.22 -9.21 7.72
N GLY A 70 8.38 -8.87 7.15
CA GLY A 70 8.62 -7.65 6.38
C GLY A 70 8.11 -7.67 4.94
N GLY A 71 7.54 -8.78 4.49
CA GLY A 71 7.02 -9.01 3.15
C GLY A 71 5.54 -9.38 3.16
N PRO A 72 5.21 -10.66 2.85
CA PRO A 72 3.82 -11.09 2.66
C PRO A 72 2.91 -10.82 3.86
N PHE A 73 3.39 -11.08 5.09
CA PHE A 73 2.59 -10.88 6.30
C PHE A 73 2.21 -9.42 6.49
N ALA A 74 3.18 -8.50 6.40
CA ALA A 74 2.92 -7.07 6.54
C ALA A 74 1.91 -6.58 5.50
N CYS A 75 1.99 -7.08 4.26
CA CYS A 75 1.06 -6.71 3.19
C CYS A 75 -0.37 -7.20 3.49
N ILE A 76 -0.55 -8.48 3.81
CA ILE A 76 -1.87 -9.04 4.15
C ILE A 76 -2.49 -8.28 5.32
N TYR A 77 -1.68 -8.05 6.36
CA TYR A 77 -2.12 -7.36 7.57
C TYR A 77 -2.58 -5.93 7.28
N ALA A 78 -1.78 -5.17 6.53
CA ALA A 78 -2.14 -3.81 6.15
C ALA A 78 -3.35 -3.73 5.21
N ILE A 79 -3.47 -4.65 4.24
CA ILE A 79 -4.64 -4.72 3.36
C ILE A 79 -5.91 -4.95 4.17
N GLN A 80 -5.86 -5.79 5.21
CA GLN A 80 -6.99 -6.00 6.10
C GLN A 80 -7.39 -4.71 6.82
N TYR A 81 -6.43 -3.90 7.27
CA TYR A 81 -6.71 -2.57 7.84
C TYR A 81 -7.28 -1.59 6.83
N PHE A 82 -6.80 -1.60 5.60
CA PHE A 82 -7.39 -0.78 4.54
C PHE A 82 -8.85 -1.15 4.29
N LYS A 83 -9.17 -2.45 4.26
CA LYS A 83 -10.55 -2.92 4.13
C LYS A 83 -11.42 -2.50 5.32
N ASP A 84 -10.92 -2.70 6.55
CA ASP A 84 -11.61 -2.28 7.77
C ASP A 84 -11.89 -0.76 7.74
N SER A 85 -10.94 0.04 7.27
CA SER A 85 -11.10 1.49 7.12
C SER A 85 -12.12 1.88 6.04
N LEU A 86 -12.17 1.15 4.93
CA LEU A 86 -13.18 1.36 3.87
C LEU A 86 -14.58 1.00 4.35
N MET A 87 -14.71 -0.04 5.17
CA MET A 87 -16.00 -0.48 5.73
C MET A 87 -16.49 0.39 6.88
N ASN A 88 -15.58 1.04 7.60
CA ASN A 88 -15.93 1.86 8.76
C ASN A 88 -16.43 3.25 8.34
N GLU A 89 -17.75 3.41 8.34
CA GLU A 89 -18.43 4.67 8.01
C GLU A 89 -18.57 5.61 9.23
N ASP A 90 -18.55 5.06 10.46
CA ASP A 90 -18.80 5.79 11.70
C ASP A 90 -17.67 6.75 12.10
N GLY A 91 -16.50 6.54 11.55
CA GLY A 91 -15.37 7.40 11.86
C GLY A 91 -14.40 6.82 12.89
N LEU A 92 -13.55 7.69 13.42
CA LEU A 92 -12.63 7.33 14.48
C LEU A 92 -13.38 7.17 15.79
N ASP A 93 -13.02 6.15 16.57
CA ASP A 93 -13.56 5.94 17.91
C ASP A 93 -13.04 7.02 18.87
N LYS A 94 -13.93 7.94 19.27
CA LYS A 94 -13.59 9.07 20.14
C LYS A 94 -13.00 8.62 21.49
N SER A 95 -13.34 7.44 21.98
CA SER A 95 -12.81 6.93 23.25
C SER A 95 -11.31 6.65 23.23
N LYS A 96 -10.72 6.51 22.03
CA LYS A 96 -9.29 6.31 21.80
C LYS A 96 -8.49 7.60 21.62
N TYR A 97 -9.17 8.75 21.64
CA TYR A 97 -8.54 10.04 21.47
C TYR A 97 -8.27 10.72 22.82
N ASP A 98 -7.04 11.14 23.03
CA ASP A 98 -6.62 11.94 24.18
C ASP A 98 -6.45 13.40 23.74
N ASP A 99 -7.40 14.25 24.14
CA ASP A 99 -7.39 15.68 23.77
C ASP A 99 -6.23 16.44 24.41
N SER A 100 -5.78 16.03 25.60
CA SER A 100 -4.67 16.67 26.30
C SER A 100 -3.33 16.46 25.60
N LYS A 101 -3.13 15.28 25.00
CA LYS A 101 -1.94 14.90 24.24
C LYS A 101 -2.09 15.12 22.74
N LYS A 102 -3.30 15.42 22.26
CA LYS A 102 -3.65 15.44 20.83
C LYS A 102 -3.23 14.15 20.16
N SER A 103 -3.50 13.01 20.78
CA SER A 103 -3.11 11.70 20.26
C SER A 103 -4.29 10.74 20.16
N TYR A 104 -4.17 9.81 19.21
CA TYR A 104 -5.14 8.74 18.99
C TYR A 104 -4.44 7.40 19.14
N LYS A 105 -4.98 6.50 19.98
CA LYS A 105 -4.45 5.15 20.15
C LYS A 105 -4.79 4.31 18.91
N ALA A 106 -3.79 4.13 18.04
CA ALA A 106 -3.95 3.46 16.77
C ALA A 106 -3.66 1.95 16.84
N PHE A 107 -2.91 1.50 17.86
CA PHE A 107 -2.55 0.09 18.05
C PHE A 107 -2.37 -0.22 19.54
N PRO A 108 -2.76 -1.41 20.04
CA PRO A 108 -3.53 -2.45 19.36
C PRO A 108 -5.02 -2.08 19.24
N THR A 109 -5.67 -2.51 18.17
CA THR A 109 -7.11 -2.32 17.95
C THR A 109 -7.90 -3.60 18.14
N LYS A 110 -7.28 -4.75 17.89
CA LYS A 110 -7.89 -6.09 17.96
C LYS A 110 -7.35 -6.89 19.14
N ASN A 111 -8.15 -7.81 19.69
CA ASN A 111 -7.71 -8.64 20.82
C ASN A 111 -6.55 -9.56 20.46
N ILE A 112 -6.50 -10.04 19.21
CA ILE A 112 -5.38 -10.86 18.74
C ILE A 112 -4.05 -10.07 18.76
N GLU A 113 -4.09 -8.79 18.47
CA GLU A 113 -2.91 -7.93 18.51
C GLU A 113 -2.39 -7.74 19.94
N LYS A 114 -3.30 -7.57 20.90
CA LYS A 114 -2.93 -7.51 22.32
C LYS A 114 -2.25 -8.79 22.79
N LEU A 115 -2.67 -9.94 22.23
CA LEU A 115 -2.06 -11.23 22.54
C LEU A 115 -0.69 -11.39 21.89
N LEU A 116 -0.56 -11.05 20.62
CA LEU A 116 0.68 -11.21 19.85
C LEU A 116 1.74 -10.17 20.22
N PHE A 117 1.30 -8.97 20.59
CA PHE A 117 2.17 -7.82 20.87
C PHE A 117 1.81 -7.15 22.20
N PRO A 118 1.91 -7.88 23.33
CA PRO A 118 1.38 -7.41 24.64
C PRO A 118 2.06 -6.15 25.17
N PHE A 119 3.26 -5.82 24.66
CA PHE A 119 4.05 -4.67 25.12
C PHE A 119 4.16 -3.56 24.07
N LEU A 120 3.45 -3.68 22.92
CA LEU A 120 3.54 -2.72 21.84
C LEU A 120 2.28 -1.85 21.80
N GLU A 121 2.48 -0.55 21.93
CA GLU A 121 1.43 0.45 21.73
C GLU A 121 1.83 1.44 20.65
N GLY A 122 0.89 1.81 19.79
CA GLY A 122 1.06 2.80 18.73
C GLY A 122 0.09 3.95 18.91
N GLU A 123 0.61 5.17 18.94
CA GLU A 123 -0.17 6.40 18.97
C GLU A 123 0.12 7.27 17.74
N VAL A 124 -0.93 7.85 17.19
CA VAL A 124 -0.81 8.92 16.19
C VAL A 124 -0.99 10.25 16.89
N ARG A 125 0.02 11.12 16.81
CA ARG A 125 -0.02 12.47 17.37
C ARG A 125 -0.36 13.49 16.30
N PHE A 126 -1.27 14.39 16.61
CA PHE A 126 -1.76 15.42 15.71
C PHE A 126 -1.20 16.80 16.05
N GLY A 127 -1.31 17.71 15.10
CA GLY A 127 -0.95 19.11 15.33
C GLY A 127 -1.78 19.72 16.47
N LYS A 128 -1.15 20.57 17.30
CA LYS A 128 -1.79 21.15 18.51
C LYS A 128 -3.07 21.92 18.23
N ASN A 129 -3.24 22.42 17.01
CA ASN A 129 -4.38 23.23 16.59
C ASN A 129 -5.55 22.42 16.05
N LEU A 130 -5.45 21.08 16.00
CA LEU A 130 -6.52 20.21 15.51
C LEU A 130 -7.35 19.68 16.67
N ASN A 131 -8.65 19.65 16.49
CA ASN A 131 -9.57 18.95 17.38
C ASN A 131 -9.99 17.60 16.77
N PHE A 132 -10.65 16.76 17.57
CA PHE A 132 -11.09 15.43 17.14
C PHE A 132 -11.99 15.46 15.90
N ASP A 133 -12.92 16.41 15.84
CA ASP A 133 -13.90 16.49 14.76
C ASP A 133 -13.21 16.82 13.42
N GLN A 134 -12.24 17.75 13.44
CA GLN A 134 -11.41 18.05 12.28
C GLN A 134 -10.58 16.83 11.85
N ILE A 135 -9.95 16.14 12.78
CA ILE A 135 -9.17 14.92 12.49
C ILE A 135 -10.07 13.87 11.85
N ASN A 136 -11.25 13.65 12.42
CA ASN A 136 -12.21 12.69 11.91
C ASN A 136 -12.78 13.09 10.54
N GLU A 137 -12.96 14.37 10.28
CA GLU A 137 -13.40 14.90 8.99
C GLU A 137 -12.36 14.64 7.89
N TYR A 138 -11.07 14.82 8.17
CA TYR A 138 -10.00 14.66 7.18
C TYR A 138 -9.52 13.23 7.00
N ARG A 139 -9.95 12.27 7.82
CA ARG A 139 -9.60 10.87 7.62
C ARG A 139 -10.18 10.32 6.32
N GLY A 140 -9.42 9.50 5.61
CA GLY A 140 -9.87 8.88 4.37
C GLY A 140 -10.32 9.91 3.31
N PHE A 141 -9.53 10.95 3.15
CA PHE A 141 -9.77 12.15 2.35
C PHE A 141 -10.49 11.89 1.02
N ALA A 142 -9.98 10.96 0.21
CA ALA A 142 -10.54 10.73 -1.13
C ALA A 142 -11.92 10.07 -1.13
N ASN A 143 -12.27 9.37 -0.06
CA ASN A 143 -13.58 8.70 0.05
C ASN A 143 -14.69 9.64 0.54
N ARG A 144 -14.34 10.85 1.01
CA ARG A 144 -15.27 11.82 1.58
C ARG A 144 -15.53 13.03 0.69
N PHE A 145 -14.57 13.44 -0.15
CA PHE A 145 -14.71 14.62 -0.98
C PHE A 145 -15.24 14.29 -2.37
N LYS A 146 -16.46 14.75 -2.66
CA LYS A 146 -17.17 14.52 -3.93
C LYS A 146 -16.48 15.16 -5.16
N ASN A 147 -15.51 16.07 -4.97
CA ASN A 147 -14.85 16.81 -6.05
C ASN A 147 -13.41 16.37 -6.31
N ASN A 148 -13.09 15.11 -6.07
CA ASN A 148 -11.77 14.58 -6.40
C ASN A 148 -11.56 14.55 -7.91
N LYS A 149 -10.36 14.94 -8.33
CA LYS A 149 -9.92 14.84 -9.73
C LYS A 149 -9.17 13.52 -9.94
N PRO A 150 -9.27 12.92 -11.14
CA PRO A 150 -8.44 11.77 -11.50
C PRO A 150 -6.96 12.07 -11.27
N ARG A 151 -6.23 11.10 -10.68
CA ARG A 151 -4.82 11.26 -10.31
C ARG A 151 -4.01 10.06 -10.74
N ILE A 152 -2.76 10.33 -11.11
CA ILE A 152 -1.72 9.32 -11.27
C ILE A 152 -0.68 9.60 -10.18
N THR A 153 -0.33 8.60 -9.41
CA THR A 153 0.76 8.71 -8.42
C THR A 153 1.94 7.86 -8.86
N LEU A 154 3.10 8.49 -8.90
CA LEU A 154 4.37 7.79 -9.04
C LEU A 154 4.79 7.30 -7.66
N VAL A 155 5.04 6.01 -7.54
CA VAL A 155 5.66 5.38 -6.36
C VAL A 155 7.05 4.92 -6.75
N LEU A 156 8.06 5.48 -6.10
CA LEU A 156 9.43 5.01 -6.21
C LEU A 156 9.67 3.99 -5.10
N GLY A 157 9.69 2.72 -5.47
CA GLY A 157 9.78 1.62 -4.52
C GLY A 157 11.03 1.66 -3.66
N ALA A 158 10.87 1.39 -2.37
CA ALA A 158 11.98 1.26 -1.43
C ALA A 158 12.83 0.00 -1.72
N GLY A 159 14.10 0.06 -1.35
CA GLY A 159 15.05 -1.03 -1.59
C GLY A 159 15.33 -1.93 -0.37
N ASN A 160 14.88 -1.56 0.82
CA ASN A 160 15.25 -2.22 2.08
C ASN A 160 14.24 -3.29 2.55
N VAL A 161 12.95 -3.01 2.46
CA VAL A 161 11.87 -3.90 2.92
C VAL A 161 10.90 -4.15 1.78
N THR A 162 10.59 -5.42 1.51
CA THR A 162 9.87 -5.82 0.30
C THR A 162 8.38 -5.47 0.32
N SER A 163 7.77 -5.27 1.50
CA SER A 163 6.38 -4.81 1.62
C SER A 163 6.18 -3.32 1.34
N ILE A 164 7.19 -2.46 1.55
CA ILE A 164 7.01 -1.01 1.47
C ILE A 164 6.45 -0.56 0.11
N PRO A 165 6.97 -1.00 -1.04
CA PRO A 165 6.41 -0.59 -2.33
C PRO A 165 4.93 -0.98 -2.52
N VAL A 166 4.52 -2.14 -1.97
CA VAL A 166 3.13 -2.61 -1.98
C VAL A 166 2.25 -1.70 -1.12
N LEU A 167 2.71 -1.38 0.08
CA LEU A 167 1.96 -0.57 1.05
C LEU A 167 1.82 0.87 0.57
N ASP A 168 2.88 1.47 0.04
CA ASP A 168 2.83 2.82 -0.51
C ASP A 168 1.88 2.90 -1.69
N ALA A 169 1.94 1.94 -2.62
CA ALA A 169 1.02 1.88 -3.75
C ALA A 169 -0.44 1.80 -3.28
N LEU A 170 -0.77 0.86 -2.41
CA LEU A 170 -2.13 0.68 -1.89
C LEU A 170 -2.61 1.88 -1.07
N PHE A 171 -1.73 2.48 -0.27
CA PHE A 171 -2.09 3.70 0.47
C PHE A 171 -2.55 4.81 -0.48
N HIS A 172 -1.81 5.09 -1.54
CA HIS A 172 -2.20 6.12 -2.51
C HIS A 172 -3.45 5.75 -3.31
N MET A 173 -3.64 4.47 -3.62
CA MET A 173 -4.88 4.00 -4.26
C MET A 173 -6.10 4.22 -3.38
N ILE A 174 -6.01 3.87 -2.11
CA ILE A 174 -7.14 3.88 -1.18
C ILE A 174 -7.38 5.27 -0.61
N ALA A 175 -6.34 5.93 -0.10
CA ALA A 175 -6.48 7.23 0.55
C ALA A 175 -6.74 8.37 -0.45
N TYR A 176 -6.19 8.29 -1.66
CA TYR A 176 -6.26 9.37 -2.65
C TYR A 176 -7.00 9.00 -3.93
N LYS A 177 -7.51 7.77 -4.06
CA LYS A 177 -8.16 7.28 -5.29
C LYS A 177 -7.30 7.51 -6.53
N SER A 178 -6.00 7.24 -6.42
CA SER A 178 -5.03 7.43 -7.50
C SER A 178 -4.73 6.11 -8.19
N VAL A 179 -4.62 6.11 -9.52
CA VAL A 179 -3.96 5.03 -10.25
C VAL A 179 -2.44 5.14 -10.07
N ILE A 180 -1.74 4.02 -10.13
CA ILE A 180 -0.34 3.94 -9.68
C ILE A 180 0.61 3.59 -10.82
N TYR A 181 1.68 4.35 -10.93
CA TYR A 181 2.91 3.94 -11.59
C TYR A 181 3.92 3.53 -10.52
N LEU A 182 4.13 2.25 -10.31
CA LEU A 182 5.11 1.72 -9.36
C LEU A 182 6.41 1.37 -10.11
N LYS A 183 7.45 2.15 -9.84
CA LYS A 183 8.81 1.86 -10.29
C LYS A 183 9.58 1.20 -9.15
N LEU A 184 10.02 -0.04 -9.37
CA LEU A 184 10.79 -0.77 -8.36
C LEU A 184 12.17 -0.14 -8.14
N ASN A 185 12.73 -0.36 -6.95
CA ASN A 185 14.13 -0.06 -6.70
C ASN A 185 15.00 -1.10 -7.44
N PRO A 186 16.13 -0.71 -8.06
CA PRO A 186 17.00 -1.65 -8.77
C PRO A 186 17.44 -2.86 -7.93
N VAL A 187 17.62 -2.70 -6.62
CA VAL A 187 17.98 -3.82 -5.73
C VAL A 187 16.83 -4.81 -5.52
N ASN A 188 15.61 -4.42 -5.84
CA ASN A 188 14.38 -5.20 -5.67
C ASN A 188 13.69 -5.52 -7.01
N ASP A 189 14.35 -5.34 -8.16
CA ASP A 189 13.76 -5.63 -9.48
C ASP A 189 13.33 -7.10 -9.62
N TYR A 190 13.95 -8.01 -8.87
CA TYR A 190 13.55 -9.41 -8.79
C TYR A 190 12.11 -9.63 -8.29
N LEU A 191 11.51 -8.61 -7.64
CA LEU A 191 10.12 -8.66 -7.19
C LEU A 191 9.11 -8.35 -8.30
N LEU A 192 9.54 -7.92 -9.50
CA LEU A 192 8.61 -7.59 -10.59
C LEU A 192 7.60 -8.69 -10.89
N PRO A 193 8.00 -9.98 -11.10
CA PRO A 193 7.04 -11.05 -11.36
C PRO A 193 6.09 -11.29 -10.17
N ILE A 194 6.60 -11.16 -8.93
CA ILE A 194 5.81 -11.32 -7.71
C ILE A 194 4.75 -10.21 -7.64
N PHE A 195 5.15 -8.95 -7.80
CA PHE A 195 4.21 -7.83 -7.72
C PHE A 195 3.24 -7.78 -8.89
N THR A 196 3.64 -8.26 -10.06
CA THR A 196 2.73 -8.44 -11.19
C THR A 196 1.61 -9.41 -10.84
N GLN A 197 1.92 -10.52 -10.17
CA GLN A 197 0.91 -11.47 -9.70
C GLN A 197 0.10 -10.92 -8.52
N VAL A 198 0.75 -10.31 -7.54
CA VAL A 198 0.08 -9.71 -6.36
C VAL A 198 -0.96 -8.67 -6.78
N PHE A 199 -0.59 -7.77 -7.68
CA PHE A 199 -1.43 -6.66 -8.13
C PHE A 199 -2.23 -6.96 -9.40
N GLU A 200 -2.31 -8.22 -9.84
CA GLU A 200 -3.06 -8.61 -11.02
C GLU A 200 -4.47 -7.97 -11.07
N PRO A 201 -5.26 -7.94 -9.98
CA PRO A 201 -6.59 -7.35 -10.00
C PRO A 201 -6.62 -5.86 -10.40
N PHE A 202 -5.55 -5.13 -10.10
CA PHE A 202 -5.40 -3.71 -10.46
C PHE A 202 -4.72 -3.52 -11.82
N ILE A 203 -3.75 -4.37 -12.14
CA ILE A 203 -2.98 -4.31 -13.39
C ILE A 203 -3.86 -4.66 -14.59
N SER A 204 -4.66 -5.72 -14.49
CA SER A 204 -5.56 -6.16 -15.57
C SER A 204 -6.58 -5.11 -15.96
N ARG A 205 -6.99 -4.26 -15.02
CA ARG A 205 -7.91 -3.14 -15.24
C ARG A 205 -7.22 -1.82 -15.60
N GLY A 206 -5.90 -1.80 -15.73
CA GLY A 206 -5.15 -0.60 -16.08
C GLY A 206 -5.04 0.43 -14.95
N PHE A 207 -5.31 0.05 -13.69
CA PHE A 207 -5.23 0.94 -12.53
C PHE A 207 -3.83 0.99 -11.92
N MET A 208 -2.98 0.05 -12.26
CA MET A 208 -1.59 -0.02 -11.82
C MET A 208 -0.67 -0.50 -12.92
N ILE A 209 0.52 0.08 -12.95
CA ILE A 209 1.65 -0.41 -13.75
C ILE A 209 2.83 -0.57 -12.83
N VAL A 210 3.48 -1.74 -12.90
CA VAL A 210 4.70 -2.05 -12.16
C VAL A 210 5.83 -2.21 -13.16
N THR A 211 6.95 -1.55 -12.93
CA THR A 211 8.14 -1.64 -13.80
C THR A 211 9.40 -1.84 -12.98
N GLU A 212 10.38 -2.50 -13.57
CA GLU A 212 11.77 -2.39 -13.14
C GLU A 212 12.19 -0.92 -13.15
N GLY A 213 13.29 -0.60 -12.50
CA GLY A 213 13.74 0.77 -12.50
C GLY A 213 15.23 0.94 -12.38
N ASN A 214 15.77 1.76 -13.26
CA ASN A 214 17.12 2.28 -13.16
C ASN A 214 17.11 3.78 -12.78
N MET A 215 18.31 4.35 -12.67
CA MET A 215 18.48 5.76 -12.32
C MET A 215 17.97 6.70 -13.43
N GLU A 216 18.07 6.30 -14.69
CA GLU A 216 17.59 7.10 -15.83
C GLU A 216 16.07 7.19 -15.85
N ALA A 217 15.38 6.05 -15.63
CA ALA A 217 13.94 6.02 -15.49
C ALA A 217 13.47 6.89 -14.31
N SER A 218 14.18 6.85 -13.17
CA SER A 218 13.88 7.72 -12.01
C SER A 218 13.99 9.19 -12.36
N LYS A 219 15.08 9.60 -13.01
CA LYS A 219 15.31 11.00 -13.43
C LYS A 219 14.29 11.48 -14.47
N TYR A 220 13.77 10.59 -15.29
CA TYR A 220 12.79 10.95 -16.29
C TYR A 220 11.39 11.10 -15.70
N LEU A 221 11.09 10.32 -14.65
CA LEU A 221 9.79 10.31 -13.97
C LEU A 221 9.64 11.45 -12.94
N THR A 222 10.73 12.03 -12.46
CA THR A 222 10.74 13.13 -11.46
C THR A 222 11.13 14.47 -12.09
#